data_8355aa25d1d789fcdcf90cad75b24a57
#
_entry.id   8355aa25d1d789fcdcf90cad75b24a57
#
_cell.length_a   1.000
_cell.length_b   1.000
_cell.length_c   1.000
_cell.angle_alpha   90.00
_cell.angle_beta   90.00
_cell.angle_gamma   90.00
#
_symmetry.space_group_name_H-M   'P 1'
#
loop_
_entity.id
_entity.type
_entity.pdbx_description
1 polymer ?
#
loop_
_entity_poly.entity_id
_entity_poly.type
_entity_poly.pdbx_seq_one_letter_code
_entity_poly.pdbx_strand_id
1 'polypeptide(L)'
;MIKQISFPFMKGQFRYRFNNVYVCDFEYATIGGELLPTSLAIKNISDVGSEVEFIWLRNPDGSVNKNIKQPYNENAINLMVVFFGEAEFSAIHEMGWKQPERIIDLYVACRNFNNGLVSGKNDDGDGVFSLLAMAKKYGCLTNYLEDDKGTLRVRLGNNLVGKDEIETVRRYNIEDVLVTERLFDVWERTTH
;
A
#
# COMPACT_ATOMS: atom_id res chain seq x y z
N MET A 1 33.98 1.03 18.11
CA MET A 1 33.07 0.06 18.80
C MET A 1 31.75 0.77 19.01
N ILE A 2 30.80 0.57 18.09
CA ILE A 2 29.44 1.17 18.16
C ILE A 2 28.65 0.32 19.15
N LYS A 3 28.31 0.89 20.31
CA LYS A 3 27.40 0.24 21.26
C LYS A 3 26.05 0.09 20.58
N GLN A 4 25.67 -1.13 20.27
CA GLN A 4 24.32 -1.47 19.86
C GLN A 4 23.40 -1.18 21.04
N ILE A 5 22.65 -0.10 20.96
CA ILE A 5 21.62 0.23 21.95
C ILE A 5 20.45 -0.72 21.68
N SER A 6 20.42 -1.85 22.36
CA SER A 6 19.26 -2.71 22.38
C SER A 6 18.19 -2.06 23.25
N PHE A 7 17.19 -1.46 22.64
CA PHE A 7 15.98 -1.09 23.40
C PHE A 7 15.17 -2.36 23.64
N PRO A 8 14.76 -2.64 24.88
CA PRO A 8 13.88 -3.75 25.17
C PRO A 8 12.48 -3.41 24.62
N PHE A 9 12.18 -3.84 23.38
CA PHE A 9 10.87 -3.69 22.83
C PHE A 9 9.97 -4.84 23.26
N MET A 10 8.83 -4.52 23.86
CA MET A 10 7.73 -5.47 23.97
C MET A 10 7.18 -5.71 22.57
N LYS A 11 7.02 -6.98 22.19
CA LYS A 11 6.45 -7.38 20.89
C LYS A 11 5.12 -6.66 20.66
N GLY A 12 4.92 -6.08 19.48
CA GLY A 12 3.66 -5.45 19.08
C GLY A 12 3.46 -4.01 19.54
N GLN A 13 4.52 -3.29 19.93
CA GLN A 13 4.43 -1.88 20.37
C GLN A 13 5.06 -0.87 19.42
N PHE A 14 5.52 -1.28 18.25
CA PHE A 14 6.20 -0.39 17.33
C PHE A 14 5.29 0.76 16.87
N ARG A 15 4.02 0.48 16.53
CA ARG A 15 3.05 1.48 16.08
C ARG A 15 2.76 2.56 17.11
N TYR A 16 2.83 2.26 18.40
CA TYR A 16 2.56 3.23 19.48
C TYR A 16 3.62 4.32 19.65
N ARG A 17 4.68 4.28 18.84
CA ARG A 17 5.68 5.34 18.76
C ARG A 17 5.25 6.50 17.88
N PHE A 18 4.18 6.32 17.12
CA PHE A 18 3.68 7.28 16.17
C PHE A 18 2.31 7.77 16.61
N ASN A 19 2.04 9.04 16.36
CA ASN A 19 0.72 9.63 16.63
C ASN A 19 -0.32 9.06 15.66
N ASN A 20 0.09 8.88 14.40
CA ASN A 20 -0.74 8.23 13.40
C ASN A 20 0.10 7.22 12.61
N VAL A 21 -0.52 6.11 12.29
CA VAL A 21 0.02 5.11 11.36
C VAL A 21 -0.99 4.97 10.22
N TYR A 22 -0.59 5.41 9.04
CA TYR A 22 -1.40 5.32 7.83
C TYR A 22 -0.98 4.10 7.04
N VAL A 23 -1.94 3.30 6.61
CA VAL A 23 -1.75 2.25 5.60
C VAL A 23 -2.42 2.74 4.34
N CYS A 24 -1.72 2.72 3.21
CA CYS A 24 -2.29 3.19 1.94
C CYS A 24 -1.85 2.34 0.76
N ASP A 25 -2.66 2.42 -0.29
CA ASP A 25 -2.44 1.79 -1.58
C ASP A 25 -3.00 2.70 -2.69
N PHE A 26 -2.25 2.85 -3.78
CA PHE A 26 -2.67 3.61 -4.95
C PHE A 26 -2.91 2.69 -6.13
N GLU A 27 -3.91 3.01 -6.94
CA GLU A 27 -4.10 2.40 -8.25
C GLU A 27 -3.68 3.38 -9.35
N TYR A 28 -3.21 2.85 -10.48
CA TYR A 28 -2.58 3.63 -11.55
C TYR A 28 -3.13 3.29 -12.91
N ALA A 29 -3.05 4.28 -13.81
CA ALA A 29 -3.16 4.07 -15.24
C ALA A 29 -1.84 4.47 -15.92
N THR A 30 -1.47 3.76 -16.98
CA THR A 30 -0.34 4.14 -17.84
C THR A 30 -0.87 4.86 -19.06
N ILE A 31 -0.55 6.16 -19.19
CA ILE A 31 -0.99 7.00 -20.30
C ILE A 31 0.23 7.65 -20.92
N GLY A 32 0.46 7.39 -22.21
CA GLY A 32 1.64 7.95 -22.92
C GLY A 32 2.99 7.51 -22.35
N GLY A 33 3.02 6.40 -21.60
CA GLY A 33 4.22 5.89 -20.92
C GLY A 33 4.43 6.47 -19.52
N GLU A 34 3.57 7.37 -19.06
CA GLU A 34 3.58 7.94 -17.72
C GLU A 34 2.62 7.16 -16.80
N LEU A 35 3.06 6.94 -15.56
CA LEU A 35 2.26 6.30 -14.53
C LEU A 35 1.47 7.37 -13.77
N LEU A 36 0.16 7.38 -13.98
CA LEU A 36 -0.72 8.41 -13.41
C LEU A 36 -1.65 7.81 -12.35
N PRO A 37 -1.73 8.39 -11.13
CA PRO A 37 -2.58 7.86 -10.07
C PRO A 37 -4.06 7.95 -10.44
N THR A 38 -4.81 6.90 -10.16
CA THR A 38 -6.24 6.77 -10.47
C THR A 38 -7.10 6.83 -9.22
N SER A 39 -6.68 6.15 -8.18
CA SER A 39 -7.34 6.17 -6.87
C SER A 39 -6.34 5.98 -5.75
N LEU A 40 -6.77 6.30 -4.55
CA LEU A 40 -6.10 6.04 -3.29
C LEU A 40 -7.09 5.40 -2.33
N ALA A 41 -6.70 4.33 -1.68
CA ALA A 41 -7.30 3.88 -0.44
C ALA A 41 -6.32 4.13 0.72
N ILE A 42 -6.82 4.65 1.84
CA ILE A 42 -6.00 4.99 3.00
C ILE A 42 -6.77 4.74 4.30
N LYS A 43 -6.06 4.26 5.32
CA LYS A 43 -6.61 4.04 6.67
C LYS A 43 -5.64 4.52 7.73
N ASN A 44 -6.12 5.26 8.72
CA ASN A 44 -5.36 5.53 9.93
C ASN A 44 -5.58 4.42 10.96
N ILE A 45 -4.66 3.49 11.08
CA ILE A 45 -4.76 2.34 11.98
C ILE A 45 -4.43 2.64 13.44
N SER A 46 -4.02 3.88 13.77
CA SER A 46 -3.89 4.34 15.15
C SER A 46 -5.24 4.74 15.74
N ASP A 47 -6.23 5.00 14.91
CA ASP A 47 -7.58 5.37 15.33
C ASP A 47 -8.48 4.12 15.34
N VAL A 48 -8.87 3.70 16.53
CA VAL A 48 -9.69 2.49 16.73
C VAL A 48 -11.07 2.69 16.10
N GLY A 49 -11.39 1.83 15.16
CA GLY A 49 -12.67 1.90 14.43
C GLY A 49 -12.62 2.78 13.18
N SER A 50 -11.45 3.30 12.80
CA SER A 50 -11.34 4.00 11.52
C SER A 50 -11.63 3.03 10.36
N GLU A 51 -12.38 3.52 9.39
CA GLU A 51 -12.65 2.82 8.13
C GLU A 51 -11.60 3.18 7.08
N VAL A 52 -11.52 2.38 6.02
CA VAL A 52 -10.68 2.72 4.87
C VAL A 52 -11.40 3.83 4.09
N GLU A 53 -10.75 4.96 3.93
CA GLU A 53 -11.19 6.02 3.03
C GLU A 53 -10.74 5.69 1.61
N PHE A 54 -11.67 5.80 0.64
CA PHE A 54 -11.38 5.66 -0.77
C PHE A 54 -11.55 7.00 -1.49
N ILE A 55 -10.53 7.40 -2.24
CA ILE A 55 -10.46 8.69 -2.95
C ILE A 55 -10.22 8.44 -4.43
N TRP A 56 -11.15 8.86 -5.29
CA TRP A 56 -10.97 8.86 -6.73
C TRP A 56 -10.17 10.08 -7.17
N LEU A 57 -9.02 9.88 -7.84
CA LEU A 57 -8.03 10.92 -8.11
C LEU A 57 -8.12 11.52 -9.52
N ARG A 58 -9.17 11.16 -10.30
CA ARG A 58 -9.35 11.64 -11.67
C ARG A 58 -10.51 12.61 -11.80
N ASN A 59 -10.31 13.59 -12.67
CA ASN A 59 -11.39 14.43 -13.18
C ASN A 59 -12.27 13.67 -14.19
N PRO A 60 -13.47 14.17 -14.53
CA PRO A 60 -14.32 13.55 -15.54
C PRO A 60 -13.69 13.42 -16.93
N ASP A 61 -12.72 14.27 -17.26
CA ASP A 61 -11.94 14.24 -18.51
C ASP A 61 -10.77 13.24 -18.50
N GLY A 62 -10.58 12.53 -17.38
CA GLY A 62 -9.50 11.57 -17.19
C GLY A 62 -8.17 12.15 -16.73
N SER A 63 -8.05 13.47 -16.58
CA SER A 63 -6.85 14.12 -16.01
C SER A 63 -6.76 13.88 -14.50
N VAL A 64 -5.56 13.99 -13.94
CA VAL A 64 -5.34 13.90 -12.48
C VAL A 64 -5.92 15.13 -11.78
N ASN A 65 -6.73 14.93 -10.75
CA ASN A 65 -7.34 16.01 -9.98
C ASN A 65 -6.41 16.50 -8.88
N LYS A 66 -5.55 17.44 -9.19
CA LYS A 66 -4.59 18.03 -8.24
C LYS A 66 -5.21 18.94 -7.18
N ASN A 67 -6.54 19.18 -7.21
CA ASN A 67 -7.24 19.95 -6.17
C ASN A 67 -7.60 19.09 -4.95
N ILE A 68 -7.42 17.78 -5.01
CA ILE A 68 -7.65 16.89 -3.88
C ILE A 68 -6.57 17.15 -2.82
N LYS A 69 -7.03 17.43 -1.60
CA LYS A 69 -6.13 17.66 -0.48
C LYS A 69 -5.46 16.37 -0.04
N GLN A 70 -4.22 16.48 0.40
CA GLN A 70 -3.47 15.38 1.02
C GLN A 70 -4.23 14.82 2.22
N PRO A 71 -4.55 13.51 2.25
CA PRO A 71 -5.38 12.91 3.31
C PRO A 71 -4.58 12.47 4.53
N TYR A 72 -3.28 12.66 4.57
CA TYR A 72 -2.41 12.30 5.68
C TYR A 72 -1.54 13.48 6.12
N ASN A 73 -0.97 13.36 7.30
CA ASN A 73 0.00 14.31 7.82
C ASN A 73 1.42 13.72 7.68
N GLU A 74 2.29 14.44 7.00
CA GLU A 74 3.64 14.01 6.62
C GLU A 74 4.69 14.06 7.75
N ASN A 75 4.38 14.67 8.90
CA ASN A 75 5.35 14.89 9.98
C ASN A 75 5.99 13.60 10.51
N ALA A 76 7.23 13.72 11.01
CA ALA A 76 8.03 12.63 11.56
C ALA A 76 7.40 11.88 12.75
N ILE A 77 6.35 12.43 13.36
CA ILE A 77 5.55 11.77 14.40
C ILE A 77 4.51 10.81 13.86
N ASN A 78 4.39 10.70 12.54
CA ASN A 78 3.51 9.79 11.83
C ASN A 78 4.31 8.79 11.02
N LEU A 79 3.70 7.65 10.75
CA LEU A 79 4.27 6.57 9.95
C LEU A 79 3.34 6.29 8.77
N MET A 80 3.90 6.10 7.58
CA MET A 80 3.20 5.54 6.44
C MET A 80 3.67 4.10 6.19
N VAL A 81 2.74 3.20 6.03
CA VAL A 81 2.97 1.78 5.70
C VAL A 81 2.41 1.54 4.30
N VAL A 82 3.25 1.01 3.44
CA VAL A 82 2.93 0.74 2.03
C VAL A 82 3.41 -0.66 1.64
N PHE A 83 2.90 -1.15 0.52
CA PHE A 83 3.44 -2.33 -0.13
C PHE A 83 3.92 -1.94 -1.53
N PHE A 84 5.24 -1.94 -1.77
CA PHE A 84 5.90 -1.46 -2.99
C PHE A 84 5.94 0.08 -3.12
N GLY A 85 6.63 0.71 -2.17
CA GLY A 85 6.65 2.17 -1.98
C GLY A 85 7.13 3.00 -3.17
N GLU A 86 7.88 2.44 -4.14
CA GLU A 86 8.31 3.17 -5.33
C GLU A 86 7.11 3.69 -6.14
N ALA A 87 6.07 2.86 -6.30
CA ALA A 87 4.84 3.26 -6.96
C ALA A 87 4.12 4.35 -6.15
N GLU A 88 3.92 4.12 -4.85
CA GLU A 88 3.21 5.05 -3.95
C GLU A 88 3.85 6.44 -3.95
N PHE A 89 5.19 6.51 -3.93
CA PHE A 89 5.89 7.79 -3.94
C PHE A 89 5.75 8.53 -5.27
N SER A 90 5.68 7.81 -6.38
CA SER A 90 5.42 8.40 -7.69
C SER A 90 4.04 9.06 -7.73
N ALA A 91 3.01 8.41 -7.15
CA ALA A 91 1.67 9.00 -7.05
C ALA A 91 1.64 10.24 -6.15
N ILE A 92 2.24 10.16 -4.97
CA ILE A 92 2.34 11.29 -4.04
C ILE A 92 3.01 12.49 -4.73
N HIS A 93 4.09 12.24 -5.47
CA HIS A 93 4.78 13.27 -6.24
C HIS A 93 3.89 13.86 -7.34
N GLU A 94 3.21 13.00 -8.13
CA GLU A 94 2.31 13.45 -9.21
C GLU A 94 1.13 14.27 -8.67
N MET A 95 0.60 13.92 -7.50
CA MET A 95 -0.43 14.70 -6.81
C MET A 95 0.08 16.06 -6.28
N GLY A 96 1.39 16.29 -6.24
CA GLY A 96 2.00 17.47 -5.61
C GLY A 96 1.90 17.45 -4.09
N TRP A 97 1.68 16.28 -3.48
CA TRP A 97 1.63 16.12 -2.03
C TRP A 97 3.02 16.01 -1.42
N LYS A 98 3.13 16.32 -0.15
CA LYS A 98 4.39 16.15 0.57
C LYS A 98 4.64 14.67 0.86
N GLN A 99 5.87 14.25 0.65
CA GLN A 99 6.32 12.90 1.01
C GLN A 99 6.28 12.73 2.53
N PRO A 100 5.81 11.56 3.03
CA PRO A 100 5.89 11.25 4.46
C PRO A 100 7.35 11.12 4.88
N GLU A 101 7.69 11.63 6.09
CA GLU A 101 9.06 11.57 6.60
C GLU A 101 9.46 10.17 7.08
N ARG A 102 8.49 9.34 7.45
CA ARG A 102 8.73 7.98 7.93
C ARG A 102 7.85 6.98 7.21
N ILE A 103 8.48 5.95 6.70
CA ILE A 103 7.85 4.98 5.82
C ILE A 103 8.34 3.59 6.19
N ILE A 104 7.41 2.62 6.12
CA ILE A 104 7.72 1.20 6.05
C ILE A 104 7.18 0.69 4.72
N ASP A 105 8.10 0.20 3.89
CA ASP A 105 7.78 -0.56 2.69
C ASP A 105 7.81 -2.06 3.03
N LEU A 106 6.64 -2.67 3.12
CA LEU A 106 6.53 -4.10 3.46
C LEU A 106 7.06 -5.02 2.36
N TYR A 107 7.08 -4.59 1.11
CA TYR A 107 7.74 -5.35 0.04
C TYR A 107 9.24 -5.47 0.31
N VAL A 108 9.90 -4.36 0.65
CA VAL A 108 11.33 -4.34 1.02
C VAL A 108 11.56 -5.14 2.31
N ALA A 109 10.70 -4.96 3.31
CA ALA A 109 10.78 -5.68 4.58
C ALA A 109 10.65 -7.20 4.37
N CYS A 110 9.69 -7.66 3.57
CA CYS A 110 9.52 -9.08 3.23
C CYS A 110 10.71 -9.66 2.49
N ARG A 111 11.30 -8.91 1.55
CA ARG A 111 12.51 -9.32 0.83
C ARG A 111 13.72 -9.45 1.75
N ASN A 112 13.91 -8.50 2.63
CA ASN A 112 15.02 -8.51 3.60
C ASN A 112 14.87 -9.67 4.59
N PHE A 113 13.66 -9.94 5.07
CA PHE A 113 13.39 -11.05 5.98
C PHE A 113 13.69 -12.42 5.35
N ASN A 114 13.48 -12.55 4.05
CA ASN A 114 13.80 -13.77 3.30
C ASN A 114 15.23 -13.79 2.75
N ASN A 115 16.11 -12.84 3.16
CA ASN A 115 17.52 -12.72 2.74
C ASN A 115 17.73 -12.71 1.21
N GLY A 116 16.73 -12.27 0.45
CA GLY A 116 16.82 -12.29 -1.01
C GLY A 116 16.93 -13.68 -1.66
N LEU A 117 16.75 -14.75 -0.88
CA LEU A 117 16.97 -16.15 -1.33
C LEU A 117 15.92 -16.66 -2.31
N VAL A 118 14.82 -15.92 -2.47
CA VAL A 118 13.73 -16.30 -3.37
C VAL A 118 13.63 -15.24 -4.45
N SER A 119 13.96 -15.59 -5.67
CA SER A 119 13.74 -14.78 -6.86
C SER A 119 12.93 -15.59 -7.87
N GLY A 120 12.02 -14.95 -8.58
CA GLY A 120 11.26 -15.60 -9.64
C GLY A 120 9.76 -15.32 -9.57
N LYS A 121 9.01 -16.07 -10.34
CA LYS A 121 7.55 -16.09 -10.28
C LYS A 121 7.13 -17.38 -9.54
N ASN A 122 6.00 -17.32 -8.83
CA ASN A 122 5.37 -18.53 -8.32
C ASN A 122 4.73 -19.35 -9.47
N ASP A 123 4.17 -20.51 -9.16
CA ASP A 123 3.51 -21.38 -10.14
C ASP A 123 2.33 -20.68 -10.85
N ASP A 124 1.71 -19.69 -10.22
CA ASP A 124 0.63 -18.88 -10.79
C ASP A 124 1.12 -17.71 -11.66
N GLY A 125 2.44 -17.56 -11.82
CA GLY A 125 3.07 -16.51 -12.64
C GLY A 125 3.22 -15.16 -11.94
N ASP A 126 2.74 -15.01 -10.70
CA ASP A 126 2.93 -13.82 -9.87
C ASP A 126 4.35 -13.72 -9.33
N GLY A 127 4.79 -12.50 -9.04
CA GLY A 127 6.04 -12.28 -8.33
C GLY A 127 5.99 -12.94 -6.95
N VAL A 128 7.05 -13.68 -6.58
CA VAL A 128 7.15 -14.40 -5.29
C VAL A 128 6.93 -13.47 -4.09
N PHE A 129 7.14 -12.17 -4.28
CA PHE A 129 6.93 -11.12 -3.28
C PHE A 129 5.75 -10.21 -3.62
N SER A 130 4.79 -10.65 -4.46
CA SER A 130 3.55 -9.87 -4.63
C SER A 130 2.77 -9.78 -3.30
N LEU A 131 1.93 -8.76 -3.14
CA LEU A 131 1.10 -8.61 -1.94
C LEU A 131 0.28 -9.87 -1.69
N LEU A 132 -0.32 -10.44 -2.74
CA LEU A 132 -1.10 -11.67 -2.66
C LEU A 132 -0.24 -12.86 -2.20
N ALA A 133 0.97 -13.05 -2.76
CA ALA A 133 1.87 -14.13 -2.38
C ALA A 133 2.30 -14.00 -0.90
N MET A 134 2.59 -12.78 -0.45
CA MET A 134 2.94 -12.54 0.95
C MET A 134 1.74 -12.75 1.86
N ALA A 135 0.55 -12.30 1.47
CA ALA A 135 -0.68 -12.52 2.23
C ALA A 135 -0.99 -14.03 2.38
N LYS A 136 -0.86 -14.81 1.32
CA LYS A 136 -0.97 -16.29 1.37
C LYS A 136 0.04 -16.88 2.34
N LYS A 137 1.31 -16.53 2.21
CA LYS A 137 2.42 -17.04 3.02
C LYS A 137 2.23 -16.78 4.52
N TYR A 138 1.73 -15.60 4.88
CA TYR A 138 1.57 -15.18 6.27
C TYR A 138 0.14 -15.35 6.82
N GLY A 139 -0.76 -15.93 6.04
CA GLY A 139 -2.15 -16.20 6.48
C GLY A 139 -2.97 -14.91 6.65
N CYS A 140 -2.66 -13.86 5.89
CA CYS A 140 -3.30 -12.55 5.96
C CYS A 140 -4.46 -12.39 4.95
N LEU A 141 -4.78 -13.43 4.17
CA LEU A 141 -5.84 -13.37 3.16
C LEU A 141 -7.18 -12.97 3.77
N THR A 142 -7.84 -12.05 3.08
CA THR A 142 -9.26 -11.77 3.23
C THR A 142 -10.04 -12.61 2.22
N ASN A 143 -11.32 -12.31 1.99
CA ASN A 143 -12.11 -12.89 0.89
C ASN A 143 -11.68 -12.32 -0.47
N TYR A 144 -10.40 -12.36 -0.75
CA TYR A 144 -9.76 -11.81 -1.92
C TYR A 144 -10.29 -12.53 -3.17
N LEU A 145 -10.96 -11.80 -4.03
CA LEU A 145 -11.45 -12.33 -5.31
C LEU A 145 -10.26 -12.39 -6.28
N GLU A 146 -9.62 -13.55 -6.35
CA GLU A 146 -8.45 -13.79 -7.23
C GLU A 146 -8.80 -13.62 -8.72
N ASP A 147 -10.02 -13.99 -9.10
CA ASP A 147 -10.39 -14.18 -10.52
C ASP A 147 -10.47 -12.88 -11.33
N ASP A 148 -10.76 -11.73 -10.70
CA ASP A 148 -10.94 -10.45 -11.42
C ASP A 148 -9.71 -9.54 -11.41
N LYS A 149 -8.75 -9.76 -10.49
CA LYS A 149 -7.65 -8.83 -10.23
C LYS A 149 -6.74 -8.62 -11.44
N GLY A 150 -6.38 -9.69 -12.14
CA GLY A 150 -5.51 -9.61 -13.31
C GLY A 150 -6.12 -8.79 -14.44
N THR A 151 -7.41 -9.00 -14.71
CA THR A 151 -8.16 -8.27 -15.74
C THR A 151 -8.32 -6.79 -15.37
N LEU A 152 -8.64 -6.50 -14.11
CA LEU A 152 -8.80 -5.12 -13.64
C LEU A 152 -7.48 -4.35 -13.72
N ARG A 153 -6.36 -4.93 -13.30
CA ARG A 153 -5.04 -4.30 -13.41
C ARG A 153 -4.67 -3.93 -14.84
N VAL A 154 -4.93 -4.84 -15.81
CA VAL A 154 -4.69 -4.55 -17.23
C VAL A 154 -5.57 -3.40 -17.72
N ARG A 155 -6.83 -3.36 -17.29
CA ARG A 155 -7.77 -2.30 -17.68
C ARG A 155 -7.40 -0.95 -17.04
N LEU A 156 -7.07 -0.93 -15.76
CA LEU A 156 -6.53 0.24 -15.07
C LEU A 156 -5.25 0.73 -15.75
N GLY A 157 -4.28 -0.16 -15.97
CA GLY A 157 -3.02 0.17 -16.62
C GLY A 157 -3.20 0.77 -18.01
N ASN A 158 -4.27 0.42 -18.73
CA ASN A 158 -4.61 0.96 -20.04
C ASN A 158 -5.62 2.13 -19.99
N ASN A 159 -5.93 2.64 -18.81
CA ASN A 159 -6.95 3.71 -18.61
C ASN A 159 -8.34 3.37 -19.18
N LEU A 160 -8.72 2.09 -19.15
CA LEU A 160 -9.96 1.57 -19.73
C LEU A 160 -11.09 1.44 -18.71
N VAL A 161 -10.90 1.95 -17.49
CA VAL A 161 -11.91 1.86 -16.42
C VAL A 161 -12.95 2.97 -16.61
N GLY A 162 -14.17 2.55 -16.89
CA GLY A 162 -15.32 3.45 -16.98
C GLY A 162 -15.89 3.82 -15.60
N LYS A 163 -16.78 4.80 -15.57
CA LYS A 163 -17.45 5.23 -14.32
C LYS A 163 -18.15 4.10 -13.59
N ASP A 164 -18.71 3.15 -14.32
CA ASP A 164 -19.47 2.01 -13.76
C ASP A 164 -18.55 0.99 -13.05
N GLU A 165 -17.25 1.09 -13.26
CA GLU A 165 -16.25 0.20 -12.66
C GLU A 165 -15.55 0.81 -11.46
N ILE A 166 -15.81 2.07 -11.13
CA ILE A 166 -15.20 2.76 -9.97
C ILE A 166 -15.45 1.96 -8.68
N GLU A 167 -16.64 1.37 -8.53
CA GLU A 167 -16.94 0.57 -7.34
C GLU A 167 -16.11 -0.73 -7.29
N THR A 168 -15.79 -1.32 -8.43
CA THR A 168 -14.89 -2.46 -8.50
C THR A 168 -13.47 -2.05 -8.11
N VAL A 169 -12.96 -0.93 -8.65
CA VAL A 169 -11.66 -0.36 -8.27
C VAL A 169 -11.63 -0.05 -6.78
N ARG A 170 -12.68 0.59 -6.26
CA ARG A 170 -12.82 0.91 -4.84
C ARG A 170 -12.67 -0.33 -3.97
N ARG A 171 -13.39 -1.39 -4.30
CA ARG A 171 -13.33 -2.65 -3.55
C ARG A 171 -11.91 -3.23 -3.53
N TYR A 172 -11.24 -3.26 -4.69
CA TYR A 172 -9.87 -3.76 -4.79
C TYR A 172 -8.88 -2.94 -3.97
N ASN A 173 -8.90 -1.64 -4.13
CA ASN A 173 -7.99 -0.75 -3.45
C ASN A 173 -8.18 -0.82 -1.92
N ILE A 174 -9.44 -0.92 -1.44
CA ILE A 174 -9.75 -1.13 -0.01
C ILE A 174 -9.20 -2.48 0.48
N GLU A 175 -9.37 -3.55 -0.29
CA GLU A 175 -8.88 -4.88 0.08
C GLU A 175 -7.34 -4.90 0.16
N ASP A 176 -6.63 -4.24 -0.76
CA ASP A 176 -5.17 -4.15 -0.73
C ASP A 176 -4.68 -3.42 0.53
N VAL A 177 -5.36 -2.36 0.96
CA VAL A 177 -5.09 -1.68 2.24
C VAL A 177 -5.31 -2.61 3.43
N LEU A 178 -6.43 -3.36 3.47
CA LEU A 178 -6.74 -4.28 4.57
C LEU A 178 -5.75 -5.45 4.65
N VAL A 179 -5.30 -5.96 3.51
CA VAL A 179 -4.27 -6.99 3.44
C VAL A 179 -2.92 -6.45 3.90
N THR A 180 -2.56 -5.24 3.47
CA THR A 180 -1.33 -4.55 3.88
C THR A 180 -1.32 -4.27 5.37
N GLU A 181 -2.44 -3.84 5.97
CA GLU A 181 -2.61 -3.68 7.42
C GLU A 181 -2.32 -4.99 8.17
N ARG A 182 -2.93 -6.10 7.75
CA ARG A 182 -2.72 -7.42 8.39
C ARG A 182 -1.28 -7.90 8.23
N LEU A 183 -0.68 -7.67 7.08
CA LEU A 183 0.72 -8.00 6.85
C LEU A 183 1.66 -7.17 7.74
N PHE A 184 1.34 -5.90 7.94
CA PHE A 184 2.03 -5.03 8.90
C PHE A 184 1.90 -5.55 10.33
N ASP A 185 0.71 -6.00 10.75
CA ASP A 185 0.49 -6.63 12.07
C ASP A 185 1.39 -7.86 12.28
N VAL A 186 1.52 -8.71 11.25
CA VAL A 186 2.40 -9.88 11.31
C VAL A 186 3.86 -9.44 11.38
N TRP A 187 4.27 -8.50 10.54
CA TRP A 187 5.63 -7.96 10.53
C TRP A 187 6.00 -7.37 11.89
N GLU A 188 5.12 -6.54 12.46
CA GLU A 188 5.34 -5.92 13.77
C GLU A 188 5.53 -6.96 14.88
N ARG A 189 4.76 -8.05 14.88
CA ARG A 189 4.88 -9.14 15.89
C ARG A 189 6.12 -10.01 15.71
N THR A 190 6.65 -10.10 14.51
CA THR A 190 7.78 -10.99 14.20
C THR A 190 9.14 -10.30 14.29
N THR A 191 9.19 -8.99 14.12
CA THR A 191 10.43 -8.22 14.07
C THR A 191 10.71 -7.40 15.32
N HIS A 192 9.71 -7.19 16.17
CA HIS A 192 9.78 -6.41 17.41
C HIS A 192 9.08 -7.13 18.56
#